data_cf2f2694ebe0bf341bb5bc1f253a8b2b
#
_entry.id   cf2f2694ebe0bf341bb5bc1f253a8b2b
#
_cell.length_a   1.000
_cell.length_b   1.000
_cell.length_c   1.000
_cell.angle_alpha   90.00
_cell.angle_beta   90.00
_cell.angle_gamma   90.00
#
_symmetry.space_group_name_H-M   'P 1'
#
loop_
_entity.id
_entity.type
_entity.pdbx_description
1 polymer ?
#
loop_
_entity_poly.entity_id
_entity_poly.type
_entity_poly.pdbx_seq_one_letter_code
_entity_poly.pdbx_strand_id
1 'polypeptide(L)'
;YVLKNIIESDNTYNIYLDIKDTLGIEKIEKLRGVLHNDRYDYNHESINRIQHIRSHEVQQLQLTDLFIGALGYVHRGMNSNAGKIQVINRIKSHTNRELLKSTLPTESKFNIFVWEAR
;
A
#
# COMPACT_ATOMS: atom_id res chain seq x y z
N TYR A 1 -8.52 -1.13 -6.46
CA TYR A 1 -7.71 -1.55 -7.62
C TYR A 1 -6.35 -2.12 -7.20
N VAL A 2 -5.57 -1.41 -6.38
CA VAL A 2 -4.23 -1.84 -5.96
C VAL A 2 -4.26 -3.23 -5.29
N LEU A 3 -5.16 -3.44 -4.35
CA LEU A 3 -5.26 -4.70 -3.61
C LEU A 3 -5.56 -5.90 -4.52
N LYS A 4 -6.35 -5.70 -5.58
CA LYS A 4 -6.65 -6.76 -6.54
C LYS A 4 -5.42 -7.34 -7.24
N ASN A 5 -4.39 -6.52 -7.44
CA ASN A 5 -3.15 -6.92 -8.09
C ASN A 5 -2.14 -7.59 -7.14
N ILE A 6 -2.35 -7.46 -5.83
CA ILE A 6 -1.45 -7.98 -4.80
C ILE A 6 -1.94 -9.30 -4.22
N ILE A 7 -3.26 -9.48 -4.12
CA ILE A 7 -3.86 -10.66 -3.51
C ILE A 7 -3.76 -11.86 -4.44
N GLU A 8 -3.14 -12.92 -3.95
CA GLU A 8 -3.02 -14.22 -4.61
C GLU A 8 -3.95 -15.24 -3.96
N SER A 9 -4.46 -16.20 -4.76
CA SER A 9 -5.48 -17.16 -4.30
C SER A 9 -4.99 -18.14 -3.23
N ASP A 10 -3.68 -18.40 -3.18
CA ASP A 10 -3.09 -19.40 -2.29
C ASP A 10 -2.66 -18.84 -0.92
N ASN A 11 -2.85 -17.54 -0.72
CA ASN A 11 -2.45 -16.84 0.50
C ASN A 11 -3.67 -16.30 1.24
N THR A 12 -3.50 -16.10 2.56
CA THR A 12 -4.47 -15.39 3.39
C THR A 12 -3.91 -14.02 3.79
N TYR A 13 -4.77 -13.01 3.84
CA TYR A 13 -4.36 -11.62 4.05
C TYR A 13 -5.07 -10.99 5.25
N ASN A 14 -4.29 -10.22 6.01
CA ASN A 14 -4.80 -9.25 6.96
C ASN A 14 -4.56 -7.86 6.39
N ILE A 15 -5.62 -7.07 6.21
CA ILE A 15 -5.57 -5.75 5.63
C ILE A 15 -5.87 -4.71 6.72
N TYR A 16 -4.97 -3.77 6.90
CA TYR A 16 -5.11 -2.68 7.86
C TYR A 16 -5.18 -1.35 7.14
N LEU A 17 -6.21 -0.56 7.44
CA LEU A 17 -6.46 0.73 6.81
C LEU A 17 -6.34 1.84 7.85
N ASP A 18 -5.68 2.93 7.50
CA ASP A 18 -5.62 4.11 8.34
C ASP A 18 -7.00 4.78 8.47
N ILE A 19 -7.38 5.13 9.68
CA ILE A 19 -8.67 5.79 9.95
C ILE A 19 -8.59 7.24 9.49
N LYS A 20 -9.41 7.57 8.50
CA LYS A 20 -9.51 8.94 7.96
C LYS A 20 -10.93 9.52 8.02
N ASP A 21 -11.94 8.68 8.21
CA ASP A 21 -13.33 9.13 8.31
C ASP A 21 -14.20 8.17 9.15
N THR A 22 -15.44 8.61 9.41
CA THR A 22 -16.40 7.90 10.26
C THR A 22 -17.22 6.81 9.55
N LEU A 23 -17.12 6.71 8.22
CA LEU A 23 -17.89 5.73 7.43
C LEU A 23 -17.13 4.41 7.22
N GLY A 24 -16.27 4.06 8.17
CA GLY A 24 -15.30 2.98 8.00
C GLY A 24 -15.90 1.59 7.86
N ILE A 25 -16.95 1.26 8.59
CA ILE A 25 -17.53 -0.10 8.61
C ILE A 25 -18.16 -0.45 7.25
N GLU A 26 -18.97 0.44 6.70
CA GLU A 26 -19.60 0.23 5.40
C GLU A 26 -18.58 0.08 4.27
N LYS A 27 -17.53 0.91 4.30
CA LYS A 27 -16.44 0.84 3.34
C LYS A 27 -15.65 -0.46 3.44
N ILE A 28 -15.41 -0.95 4.66
CA ILE A 28 -14.75 -2.23 4.91
C ILE A 28 -15.56 -3.38 4.34
N GLU A 29 -16.86 -3.45 4.61
CA GLU A 29 -17.74 -4.51 4.10
C GLU A 29 -17.83 -4.49 2.57
N LYS A 30 -17.92 -3.31 1.98
CA LYS A 30 -17.91 -3.17 0.53
C LYS A 30 -16.59 -3.61 -0.08
N LEU A 31 -15.46 -3.23 0.52
CA LEU A 31 -14.13 -3.64 0.07
C LEU A 31 -13.97 -5.16 0.17
N ARG A 32 -14.38 -5.76 1.27
CA ARG A 32 -14.36 -7.23 1.46
C ARG A 32 -15.13 -7.94 0.36
N GLY A 33 -16.36 -7.50 0.08
CA GLY A 33 -17.20 -8.08 -0.97
C GLY A 33 -16.56 -7.96 -2.36
N VAL A 34 -16.01 -6.80 -2.70
CA VAL A 34 -15.33 -6.59 -3.99
C VAL A 34 -14.11 -7.50 -4.14
N LEU A 35 -13.28 -7.64 -3.10
CA LEU A 35 -12.09 -8.49 -3.18
C LEU A 35 -12.42 -9.97 -3.27
N HIS A 36 -13.41 -10.45 -2.53
CA HIS A 36 -13.87 -11.84 -2.61
C HIS A 36 -14.47 -12.17 -3.98
N ASN A 37 -15.30 -11.29 -4.53
CA ASN A 37 -15.90 -11.47 -5.85
C ASN A 37 -14.85 -11.50 -6.97
N ASP A 38 -13.85 -10.61 -6.88
CA ASP A 38 -12.79 -10.53 -7.87
C ASP A 38 -11.96 -11.83 -7.96
N ARG A 39 -11.80 -12.52 -6.85
CA ARG A 39 -11.03 -13.76 -6.76
C ARG A 39 -11.87 -15.03 -6.82
N TYR A 40 -13.17 -14.91 -7.01
CA TYR A 40 -14.10 -16.06 -6.93
C TYR A 40 -13.97 -16.81 -5.60
N ASP A 41 -13.64 -16.10 -4.53
CA ASP A 41 -13.44 -16.64 -3.18
C ASP A 41 -14.77 -16.71 -2.44
N TYR A 42 -15.64 -17.61 -2.86
CA TYR A 42 -16.98 -17.73 -2.31
C TYR A 42 -17.00 -18.21 -0.84
N ASN A 43 -15.93 -18.84 -0.39
CA ASN A 43 -15.80 -19.29 1.01
C ASN A 43 -15.24 -18.18 1.93
N HIS A 44 -14.84 -17.03 1.39
CA HIS A 44 -14.28 -15.90 2.12
C HIS A 44 -13.00 -16.24 2.92
N GLU A 45 -12.16 -17.10 2.35
CA GLU A 45 -10.94 -17.61 3.01
C GLU A 45 -9.70 -16.77 2.75
N SER A 46 -9.62 -16.06 1.61
CA SER A 46 -8.43 -15.27 1.23
C SER A 46 -8.21 -14.04 2.09
N ILE A 47 -9.27 -13.41 2.56
CA ILE A 47 -9.19 -12.24 3.43
C ILE A 47 -9.61 -12.63 4.84
N ASN A 48 -8.61 -12.78 5.71
CA ASN A 48 -8.85 -13.13 7.10
C ASN A 48 -9.39 -11.92 7.89
N ARG A 49 -8.84 -10.75 7.66
CA ARG A 49 -9.21 -9.54 8.39
C ARG A 49 -9.06 -8.30 7.53
N ILE A 50 -10.04 -7.39 7.60
CA ILE A 50 -9.93 -6.00 7.19
C ILE A 50 -10.30 -5.14 8.40
N GLN A 51 -9.39 -4.29 8.85
CA GLN A 51 -9.58 -3.51 10.07
C GLN A 51 -9.08 -2.08 9.87
N HIS A 52 -9.83 -1.12 10.40
CA HIS A 52 -9.34 0.25 10.61
C HIS A 52 -8.41 0.30 11.81
N ILE A 53 -7.30 0.96 11.65
CA ILE A 53 -6.33 1.22 12.72
C ILE A 53 -5.92 2.70 12.69
N ARG A 54 -5.32 3.15 13.78
CA ARG A 54 -4.75 4.51 13.87
C ARG A 54 -3.25 4.44 13.60
N SER A 55 -2.77 5.23 12.64
CA SER A 55 -1.36 5.23 12.24
C SER A 55 -0.41 5.53 13.40
N HIS A 56 -0.78 6.41 14.32
CA HIS A 56 0.06 6.74 15.47
C HIS A 56 0.19 5.62 16.52
N GLU A 57 -0.64 4.59 16.45
CA GLU A 57 -0.60 3.43 17.35
C GLU A 57 0.13 2.21 16.74
N VAL A 58 0.44 2.25 15.43
CA VAL A 58 1.00 1.10 14.70
C VAL A 58 2.25 1.51 13.94
N GLN A 59 3.40 0.99 14.38
CA GLN A 59 4.70 1.33 13.81
C GLN A 59 4.83 0.99 12.32
N GLN A 60 4.28 -0.14 11.88
CA GLN A 60 4.31 -0.55 10.47
C GLN A 60 3.55 0.43 9.59
N LEU A 61 2.43 0.98 10.09
CA LEU A 61 1.67 1.98 9.34
C LEU A 61 2.40 3.33 9.30
N GLN A 62 3.08 3.71 10.37
CA GLN A 62 3.95 4.90 10.39
C GLN A 62 5.09 4.78 9.38
N LEU A 63 5.72 3.60 9.28
CA LEU A 63 6.75 3.34 8.29
C LEU A 63 6.20 3.42 6.86
N THR A 64 5.02 2.88 6.63
CA THR A 64 4.31 2.97 5.35
C THR A 64 4.04 4.43 4.97
N ASP A 65 3.57 5.25 5.90
CA ASP A 65 3.35 6.67 5.68
C ASP A 65 4.63 7.41 5.32
N LEU A 66 5.75 7.06 5.96
CA LEU A 66 7.06 7.62 5.64
C LEU A 66 7.46 7.30 4.19
N PHE A 67 7.29 6.06 3.76
CA PHE A 67 7.59 5.64 2.38
C PHE A 67 6.67 6.30 1.37
N ILE A 68 5.38 6.37 1.62
CA ILE A 68 4.41 7.06 0.76
C ILE A 68 4.78 8.54 0.62
N GLY A 69 5.15 9.19 1.73
CA GLY A 69 5.59 10.57 1.73
C GLY A 69 6.87 10.79 0.91
N ALA A 70 7.83 9.89 1.03
CA ALA A 70 9.08 9.93 0.25
C ALA A 70 8.84 9.72 -1.24
N LEU A 71 8.07 8.70 -1.61
CA LEU A 71 7.70 8.42 -3.00
C LEU A 71 6.93 9.58 -3.63
N GLY A 72 5.95 10.13 -2.93
CA GLY A 72 5.19 11.29 -3.40
C GLY A 72 6.08 12.52 -3.60
N TYR A 73 7.09 12.72 -2.77
CA TYR A 73 8.06 13.79 -2.90
C TYR A 73 8.91 13.64 -4.17
N VAL A 74 9.41 12.42 -4.44
CA VAL A 74 10.15 12.10 -5.67
C VAL A 74 9.29 12.32 -6.90
N HIS A 75 8.07 11.80 -6.92
CA HIS A 75 7.17 11.88 -8.07
C HIS A 75 6.71 13.30 -8.38
N ARG A 76 6.71 14.19 -7.41
CA ARG A 76 6.45 15.63 -7.61
C ARG A 76 7.67 16.42 -8.03
N GLY A 77 8.83 15.78 -8.20
CA GLY A 77 10.08 16.44 -8.60
C GLY A 77 10.64 17.43 -7.58
N MET A 78 10.28 17.28 -6.31
CA MET A 78 10.71 18.19 -5.24
C MET A 78 12.11 17.83 -4.73
N ASN A 79 12.88 18.86 -4.34
CA ASN A 79 14.28 18.69 -3.91
C ASN A 79 14.73 19.65 -2.80
N SER A 80 13.80 20.31 -2.12
CA SER A 80 14.13 21.38 -1.15
C SER A 80 14.25 20.89 0.30
N ASN A 81 13.70 19.73 0.64
CA ASN A 81 13.70 19.20 2.00
C ASN A 81 14.80 18.15 2.20
N ALA A 82 15.87 18.53 2.92
CA ALA A 82 17.03 17.68 3.14
C ALA A 82 16.70 16.37 3.85
N GLY A 83 15.79 16.37 4.82
CA GLY A 83 15.37 15.15 5.53
C GLY A 83 14.66 14.15 4.62
N LYS A 84 13.77 14.62 3.77
CA LYS A 84 13.09 13.79 2.78
C LYS A 84 14.05 13.22 1.76
N ILE A 85 15.01 14.02 1.30
CA ILE A 85 16.06 13.58 0.36
C ILE A 85 16.91 12.47 0.99
N GLN A 86 17.26 12.58 2.27
CA GLN A 86 18.01 11.53 2.97
C GLN A 86 17.23 10.21 3.01
N VAL A 87 15.94 10.25 3.33
CA VAL A 87 15.07 9.07 3.32
C VAL A 87 15.01 8.45 1.92
N ILE A 88 14.80 9.27 0.90
CA ILE A 88 14.75 8.82 -0.51
C ILE A 88 16.06 8.14 -0.90
N ASN A 89 17.19 8.75 -0.62
CA ASN A 89 18.50 8.19 -0.95
C ASN A 89 18.74 6.87 -0.22
N ARG A 90 18.28 6.74 1.01
CA ARG A 90 18.35 5.49 1.77
C ARG A 90 17.52 4.38 1.12
N ILE A 91 16.31 4.70 0.69
CA ILE A 91 15.44 3.75 -0.02
C ILE A 91 16.10 3.33 -1.35
N LYS A 92 16.57 4.28 -2.14
CA LYS A 92 17.25 4.00 -3.42
C LYS A 92 18.46 3.08 -3.24
N SER A 93 19.30 3.33 -2.23
CA SER A 93 20.49 2.52 -1.98
C SER A 93 20.17 1.09 -1.56
N HIS A 94 19.09 0.88 -0.81
CA HIS A 94 18.66 -0.46 -0.36
C HIS A 94 17.89 -1.24 -1.40
N THR A 95 17.17 -0.56 -2.28
CA THR A 95 16.34 -1.20 -3.32
C THR A 95 17.04 -1.29 -4.67
N ASN A 96 18.11 -0.54 -4.89
CA ASN A 96 18.75 -0.32 -6.20
C ASN A 96 17.76 0.18 -7.26
N ARG A 97 16.83 1.06 -6.88
CA ARG A 97 15.78 1.58 -7.76
C ARG A 97 15.71 3.09 -7.69
N GLU A 98 15.35 3.71 -8.82
CA GLU A 98 15.13 5.15 -8.90
C GLU A 98 13.77 5.62 -8.37
N LEU A 99 12.89 4.72 -8.02
CA LEU A 99 11.57 4.94 -7.42
C LEU A 99 10.53 5.65 -8.31
N LEU A 100 10.83 5.88 -9.57
CA LEU A 100 9.96 6.60 -10.50
C LEU A 100 9.09 5.67 -11.37
N LYS A 101 9.37 4.38 -11.37
CA LYS A 101 8.67 3.40 -12.19
C LYS A 101 8.04 2.31 -11.34
N SER A 102 6.97 1.73 -11.87
CA SER A 102 6.37 0.54 -11.28
C SER A 102 7.37 -0.63 -11.27
N THR A 103 7.35 -1.38 -10.19
CA THR A 103 8.06 -2.66 -10.10
C THR A 103 7.23 -3.77 -10.74
N LEU A 104 7.85 -4.92 -10.97
CA LEU A 104 7.09 -6.10 -11.38
C LEU A 104 6.14 -6.54 -10.25
N PRO A 105 4.94 -7.04 -10.58
CA PRO A 105 4.00 -7.54 -9.56
C PRO A 105 4.58 -8.65 -8.67
N THR A 106 5.57 -9.38 -9.17
CA THR A 106 6.27 -10.46 -8.46
C THR A 106 7.33 -9.98 -7.48
N GLU A 107 7.61 -8.67 -7.41
CA GLU A 107 8.52 -8.12 -6.41
C GLU A 107 7.97 -8.33 -5.00
N SER A 108 8.74 -9.03 -4.16
CA SER A 108 8.25 -9.50 -2.85
C SER A 108 8.54 -8.55 -1.69
N LYS A 109 9.53 -7.67 -1.80
CA LYS A 109 9.99 -6.85 -0.66
C LYS A 109 9.56 -5.40 -0.73
N PHE A 110 9.73 -4.76 -1.87
CA PHE A 110 9.42 -3.35 -2.04
C PHE A 110 8.78 -3.14 -3.40
N ASN A 111 7.46 -3.14 -3.43
CA ASN A 111 6.68 -3.04 -4.63
C ASN A 111 6.13 -1.62 -4.79
N ILE A 112 6.33 -1.05 -5.98
CA ILE A 112 5.83 0.28 -6.36
C ILE A 112 4.85 0.11 -7.49
N PHE A 113 3.71 0.74 -7.36
CA PHE A 113 2.72 0.84 -8.42
C PHE A 113 2.49 2.32 -8.75
N VAL A 114 2.86 2.72 -9.96
CA VAL A 114 2.60 4.06 -10.49
C VAL A 114 1.32 3.99 -11.31
N TRP A 115 0.31 4.72 -10.88
CA TRP A 115 -0.95 4.80 -11.58
C TRP A 115 -1.06 6.12 -12.33
N GLU A 116 -1.37 6.05 -13.61
CA GLU A 116 -1.61 7.21 -14.47
C GLU A 116 -3.08 7.22 -14.86
N ALA A 117 -3.75 8.32 -14.58
CA ALA A 117 -5.12 8.53 -15.03
C ALA A 117 -5.16 8.66 -16.57
N ARG A 118 -6.00 7.89 -17.17
CA ARG A 118 -6.23 7.98 -18.63
C ARG A 118 -7.34 8.94 -18.94
#